data_9e52603977becb7f1a7bf5f626c7c691
#
_entry.id   9e52603977becb7f1a7bf5f626c7c691
#
_cell.length_a   1.000
_cell.length_b   1.000
_cell.length_c   1.000
_cell.angle_alpha   90.00
_cell.angle_beta   90.00
_cell.angle_gamma   90.00
#
_symmetry.space_group_name_H-M   'P 1'
#
loop_
_entity.id
_entity.type
_entity.pdbx_description
1 polymer ?
#
loop_
_entity_poly.entity_id
_entity_poly.type
_entity_poly.pdbx_seq_one_letter_code
_entity_poly.pdbx_strand_id
1 'polypeptide(L)'
;EDVPVVLRPGYISLEMLQETLGDVRMDKGLIAADSKVRPKAPGMKYRHYAPKADLAIVEGPEEAVVKKINELAAEAKAHGEQVGIIATDETKDRYPEGLVVSIGSRKEEETIAHHLYEVLRDFDQSAVRSIYSEAFYTPRMGQAIMNRLLKAAGHKIIQVV
;
A
#
# COMPACT_ATOMS: atom_id res chain seq x y z
N GLU A 1 -24.79 -24.85 -1.27
CA GLU A 1 -24.78 -23.65 -2.11
C GLU A 1 -23.57 -22.78 -1.84
N ASP A 2 -22.97 -22.35 -2.91
CA ASP A 2 -21.66 -21.76 -2.79
C ASP A 2 -21.81 -20.25 -2.58
N VAL A 3 -21.38 -19.78 -1.42
CA VAL A 3 -21.26 -18.33 -1.16
C VAL A 3 -20.18 -17.77 -2.08
N PRO A 4 -20.46 -16.71 -2.86
CA PRO A 4 -19.45 -16.05 -3.68
C PRO A 4 -18.24 -15.59 -2.85
N VAL A 5 -17.04 -15.80 -3.39
CA VAL A 5 -15.80 -15.47 -2.71
C VAL A 5 -14.98 -14.51 -3.55
N VAL A 6 -14.62 -13.36 -2.99
CA VAL A 6 -13.72 -12.40 -3.63
C VAL A 6 -12.31 -12.93 -3.59
N LEU A 7 -11.73 -13.18 -4.77
CA LEU A 7 -10.35 -13.67 -4.93
C LEU A 7 -9.34 -12.53 -5.10
N ARG A 8 -9.80 -11.36 -5.54
CA ARG A 8 -8.97 -10.17 -5.70
C ARG A 8 -9.82 -8.91 -5.56
N PRO A 9 -9.56 -8.05 -4.57
CA PRO A 9 -10.23 -6.76 -4.45
C PRO A 9 -10.02 -5.89 -5.69
N GLY A 10 -11.05 -5.15 -6.09
CA GLY A 10 -11.03 -4.26 -7.23
C GLY A 10 -11.86 -3.00 -7.00
N TYR A 11 -12.27 -2.34 -8.06
CA TYR A 11 -13.13 -1.15 -8.00
C TYR A 11 -14.48 -1.49 -7.33
N ILE A 12 -15.03 -2.67 -7.63
CA ILE A 12 -16.22 -3.17 -6.95
C ILE A 12 -15.81 -3.67 -5.56
N SER A 13 -16.28 -3.00 -4.53
CA SER A 13 -15.96 -3.33 -3.14
C SER A 13 -16.74 -4.55 -2.63
N LEU A 14 -16.28 -5.13 -1.51
CA LEU A 14 -17.01 -6.22 -0.84
C LEU A 14 -18.41 -5.79 -0.46
N GLU A 15 -18.59 -4.56 0.07
CA GLU A 15 -19.89 -4.02 0.44
C GLU A 15 -20.81 -3.92 -0.76
N MET A 16 -20.35 -3.40 -1.89
CA MET A 16 -21.13 -3.31 -3.14
C MET A 16 -21.60 -4.69 -3.62
N LEU A 17 -20.73 -5.70 -3.49
CA LEU A 17 -21.10 -7.07 -3.83
C LEU A 17 -22.12 -7.64 -2.84
N GLN A 18 -21.97 -7.36 -1.55
CA GLN A 18 -22.91 -7.82 -0.52
C GLN A 18 -24.29 -7.18 -0.66
N GLU A 19 -24.36 -5.91 -1.03
CA GLU A 19 -25.63 -5.22 -1.32
C GLU A 19 -26.41 -5.87 -2.46
N THR A 20 -25.70 -6.41 -3.45
CA THR A 20 -26.31 -6.99 -4.65
C THR A 20 -26.55 -8.49 -4.51
N LEU A 21 -25.64 -9.22 -3.93
CA LEU A 21 -25.60 -10.69 -3.91
C LEU A 21 -25.93 -11.30 -2.53
N GLY A 22 -26.00 -10.49 -1.49
CA GLY A 22 -26.20 -10.96 -0.12
C GLY A 22 -24.87 -11.40 0.51
N ASP A 23 -24.77 -12.66 0.94
CA ASP A 23 -23.54 -13.16 1.57
C ASP A 23 -22.41 -13.31 0.55
N VAL A 24 -21.36 -12.53 0.72
CA VAL A 24 -20.12 -12.56 -0.08
C VAL A 24 -18.94 -12.55 0.87
N ARG A 25 -17.94 -13.37 0.65
CA ARG A 25 -16.78 -13.51 1.52
C ARG A 25 -15.47 -13.16 0.80
N MET A 26 -14.47 -12.81 1.59
CA MET A 26 -13.10 -12.66 1.10
C MET A 26 -12.38 -14.00 1.17
N ASP A 27 -11.55 -14.29 0.17
CA ASP A 27 -10.69 -15.47 0.23
C ASP A 27 -9.67 -15.34 1.36
N LYS A 28 -9.48 -16.41 2.12
CA LYS A 28 -8.54 -16.46 3.26
C LYS A 28 -7.10 -16.17 2.84
N GLY A 29 -6.73 -16.47 1.61
CA GLY A 29 -5.41 -16.19 1.06
C GLY A 29 -5.13 -14.70 0.82
N LEU A 30 -6.16 -13.84 0.87
CA LEU A 30 -5.99 -12.38 0.80
C LEU A 30 -5.66 -11.74 2.16
N ILE A 31 -5.95 -12.44 3.25
CA ILE A 31 -5.92 -11.87 4.61
C ILE A 31 -4.58 -12.12 5.29
N ALA A 32 -3.85 -13.15 4.92
CA ALA A 32 -2.59 -13.52 5.58
C ALA A 32 -1.47 -13.83 4.58
N ALA A 33 -0.33 -13.16 4.77
CA ALA A 33 0.88 -13.36 3.97
C ALA A 33 1.44 -14.80 4.08
N ASP A 34 1.26 -15.42 5.24
CA ASP A 34 1.77 -16.76 5.60
C ASP A 34 0.71 -17.86 5.52
N SER A 35 -0.41 -17.62 4.89
CA SER A 35 -1.42 -18.65 4.79
C SER A 35 -0.91 -19.84 3.98
N LYS A 36 -0.95 -21.02 4.55
CA LYS A 36 -0.73 -22.30 3.84
C LYS A 36 -1.84 -22.61 2.84
N VAL A 37 -2.76 -21.65 2.65
CA VAL A 37 -3.90 -21.77 1.74
C VAL A 37 -3.39 -21.68 0.31
N ARG A 38 -3.75 -22.68 -0.50
CA ARG A 38 -3.39 -22.69 -1.92
C ARG A 38 -4.05 -21.52 -2.65
N PRO A 39 -3.28 -20.69 -3.37
CA PRO A 39 -3.85 -19.58 -4.14
C PRO A 39 -4.85 -20.09 -5.18
N LYS A 40 -6.00 -19.45 -5.24
CA LYS A 40 -7.07 -19.79 -6.20
C LYS A 40 -7.07 -18.92 -7.45
N ALA A 41 -6.31 -17.81 -7.43
CA ALA A 41 -6.21 -16.92 -8.57
C ALA A 41 -4.75 -16.52 -8.83
N PRO A 42 -4.40 -16.21 -10.10
CA PRO A 42 -3.07 -15.67 -10.42
C PRO A 42 -2.78 -14.40 -9.63
N GLY A 43 -1.57 -14.24 -9.14
CA GLY A 43 -1.13 -13.06 -8.43
C GLY A 43 -1.47 -12.99 -6.94
N MET A 44 -2.15 -13.98 -6.36
CA MET A 44 -2.47 -13.98 -4.93
C MET A 44 -1.25 -14.18 -4.03
N LYS A 45 -0.21 -14.86 -4.50
CA LYS A 45 0.92 -15.31 -3.67
C LYS A 45 2.21 -14.56 -3.94
N TYR A 46 2.40 -14.02 -5.13
CA TYR A 46 3.67 -13.47 -5.55
C TYR A 46 3.72 -11.95 -5.44
N ARG A 47 4.94 -11.45 -5.24
CA ARG A 47 5.25 -10.03 -5.30
C ARG A 47 5.00 -9.52 -6.74
N HIS A 48 4.14 -8.51 -6.89
CA HIS A 48 3.78 -7.94 -8.18
C HIS A 48 4.04 -6.45 -8.22
N TYR A 49 4.52 -5.95 -9.36
CA TYR A 49 4.79 -4.53 -9.60
C TYR A 49 5.71 -3.91 -8.54
N ALA A 50 6.57 -4.74 -7.93
CA ALA A 50 7.50 -4.29 -6.95
C ALA A 50 8.53 -3.35 -7.56
N PRO A 51 8.82 -2.21 -6.92
CA PRO A 51 9.96 -1.39 -7.30
C PRO A 51 11.26 -2.15 -7.03
N LYS A 52 12.36 -1.69 -7.64
CA LYS A 52 13.71 -2.24 -7.38
C LYS A 52 14.15 -1.97 -5.95
N ALA A 53 13.76 -0.82 -5.39
CA ALA A 53 14.00 -0.47 -4.00
C ALA A 53 13.16 -1.31 -3.04
N ASP A 54 13.64 -1.47 -1.80
CA ASP A 54 12.87 -2.09 -0.73
C ASP A 54 11.73 -1.18 -0.31
N LEU A 55 10.51 -1.63 -0.48
CA LEU A 55 9.30 -0.93 -0.08
C LEU A 55 8.76 -1.49 1.23
N ALA A 56 8.52 -0.61 2.20
CA ALA A 56 7.82 -0.93 3.44
C ALA A 56 6.65 0.03 3.65
N ILE A 57 5.55 -0.49 4.16
CA ILE A 57 4.36 0.29 4.51
C ILE A 57 4.42 0.61 5.99
N VAL A 58 4.27 1.87 6.35
CA VAL A 58 4.18 2.31 7.75
C VAL A 58 2.71 2.55 8.08
N GLU A 59 2.21 1.83 9.05
CA GLU A 59 0.79 1.75 9.38
C GLU A 59 0.54 2.12 10.85
N GLY A 60 -0.46 2.96 11.06
CA GLY A 60 -0.89 3.43 12.39
C GLY A 60 -1.55 4.81 12.32
N PRO A 61 -1.70 5.49 13.47
CA PRO A 61 -2.18 6.87 13.50
C PRO A 61 -1.30 7.79 12.66
N GLU A 62 -1.89 8.75 11.95
CA GLU A 62 -1.17 9.63 11.01
C GLU A 62 0.06 10.31 11.63
N GLU A 63 -0.08 10.85 12.84
CA GLU A 63 1.03 11.51 13.54
C GLU A 63 2.20 10.56 13.82
N ALA A 64 1.90 9.32 14.22
CA ALA A 64 2.90 8.30 14.48
C ALA A 64 3.58 7.82 13.18
N VAL A 65 2.81 7.71 12.10
CA VAL A 65 3.32 7.35 10.78
C VAL A 65 4.27 8.42 10.26
N VAL A 66 3.88 9.69 10.27
CA VAL A 66 4.72 10.80 9.85
C VAL A 66 6.01 10.87 10.67
N LYS A 67 5.89 10.74 12.00
CA LYS A 67 7.04 10.72 12.90
C LYS A 67 8.01 9.59 12.55
N LYS A 68 7.49 8.38 12.36
CA LYS A 68 8.32 7.19 12.06
C LYS A 68 9.03 7.30 10.73
N ILE A 69 8.33 7.74 9.68
CA ILE A 69 8.94 7.92 8.36
C ILE A 69 10.04 9.00 8.42
N ASN A 70 9.80 10.10 9.14
CA ASN A 70 10.82 11.14 9.33
C ASN A 70 12.05 10.63 10.09
N GLU A 71 11.87 9.79 11.11
CA GLU A 71 12.98 9.15 11.83
C GLU A 71 13.81 8.27 10.87
N LEU A 72 13.17 7.44 10.08
CA LEU A 72 13.83 6.55 9.12
C LEU A 72 14.55 7.33 8.01
N ALA A 73 13.94 8.42 7.53
CA ALA A 73 14.56 9.28 6.52
C ALA A 73 15.77 10.01 7.06
N ALA A 74 15.72 10.53 8.30
CA ALA A 74 16.82 11.18 8.95
C ALA A 74 17.99 10.21 9.24
N GLU A 75 17.70 9.00 9.66
CA GLU A 75 18.67 7.94 9.86
C GLU A 75 19.39 7.58 8.56
N ALA A 76 18.66 7.40 7.48
CA ALA A 76 19.23 7.13 6.16
C ALA A 76 20.12 8.27 5.68
N LYS A 77 19.69 9.53 5.87
CA LYS A 77 20.49 10.72 5.54
C LYS A 77 21.79 10.77 6.31
N ALA A 78 21.78 10.40 7.59
CA ALA A 78 22.98 10.32 8.42
C ALA A 78 24.00 9.29 7.87
N HIS A 79 23.55 8.28 7.15
CA HIS A 79 24.38 7.30 6.45
C HIS A 79 24.66 7.66 4.98
N GLY A 80 24.33 8.87 4.55
CA GLY A 80 24.53 9.34 3.18
C GLY A 80 23.57 8.75 2.15
N GLU A 81 22.44 8.17 2.60
CA GLU A 81 21.42 7.59 1.75
C GLU A 81 20.16 8.46 1.68
N GLN A 82 19.50 8.47 0.54
CA GLN A 82 18.19 9.08 0.36
C GLN A 82 17.12 8.01 0.28
N VAL A 83 16.01 8.21 1.00
CA VAL A 83 14.84 7.35 0.93
C VAL A 83 13.76 7.95 0.02
N GLY A 84 12.96 7.11 -0.58
CA GLY A 84 11.69 7.49 -1.21
C GLY A 84 10.57 7.49 -0.19
N ILE A 85 9.64 8.43 -0.31
CA ILE A 85 8.46 8.52 0.56
C ILE A 85 7.21 8.64 -0.31
N ILE A 86 6.27 7.71 -0.13
CA ILE A 86 4.96 7.77 -0.76
C ILE A 86 3.98 8.37 0.26
N ALA A 87 3.55 9.57 -0.01
CA ALA A 87 2.65 10.35 0.82
C ALA A 87 1.37 10.71 0.06
N THR A 88 0.49 11.45 0.69
CA THR A 88 -0.69 12.04 0.07
C THR A 88 -0.55 13.55 -0.06
N ASP A 89 -1.47 14.19 -0.78
CA ASP A 89 -1.51 15.66 -0.88
C ASP A 89 -1.64 16.32 0.50
N GLU A 90 -2.29 15.64 1.45
CA GLU A 90 -2.51 16.11 2.81
C GLU A 90 -1.25 16.07 3.67
N THR A 91 -0.32 15.15 3.39
CA THR A 91 0.84 14.89 4.27
C THR A 91 2.19 15.18 3.63
N LYS A 92 2.28 15.32 2.32
CA LYS A 92 3.55 15.44 1.59
C LYS A 92 4.51 16.52 2.12
N ASP A 93 3.95 17.65 2.58
CA ASP A 93 4.74 18.79 3.10
C ASP A 93 5.26 18.56 4.53
N ARG A 94 4.90 17.46 5.16
CA ARG A 94 5.34 17.08 6.50
C ARG A 94 6.64 16.26 6.51
N TYR A 95 7.20 15.99 5.35
CA TYR A 95 8.43 15.22 5.18
C TYR A 95 9.55 16.11 4.65
N PRO A 96 10.40 16.70 5.52
CA PRO A 96 11.49 17.60 5.11
C PRO A 96 12.66 16.85 4.45
N GLU A 97 12.79 15.56 4.69
CA GLU A 97 13.86 14.71 4.16
C GLU A 97 13.29 13.67 3.20
N GLY A 98 14.12 13.18 2.30
CA GLY A 98 13.76 12.15 1.34
C GLY A 98 13.19 12.67 0.03
N LEU A 99 13.00 11.76 -0.91
CA LEU A 99 12.33 12.01 -2.17
C LEU A 99 10.83 11.73 -1.97
N VAL A 100 10.07 12.79 -1.72
CA VAL A 100 8.64 12.70 -1.41
C VAL A 100 7.82 12.77 -2.68
N VAL A 101 6.97 11.79 -2.89
CA VAL A 101 6.02 11.76 -4.01
C VAL A 101 4.61 11.61 -3.46
N SER A 102 3.73 12.53 -3.83
CA SER A 102 2.31 12.40 -3.54
C SER A 102 1.65 11.44 -4.52
N ILE A 103 0.91 10.48 -3.97
CA ILE A 103 0.13 9.52 -4.77
C ILE A 103 -1.28 10.03 -5.09
N GLY A 104 -1.72 11.09 -4.44
CA GLY A 104 -3.04 11.68 -4.60
C GLY A 104 -3.64 12.13 -3.27
N SER A 105 -4.95 12.35 -3.24
CA SER A 105 -5.68 12.81 -2.07
C SER A 105 -6.52 11.69 -1.44
N ARG A 106 -6.50 11.61 -0.10
CA ARG A 106 -7.36 10.68 0.66
C ARG A 106 -8.84 10.98 0.50
N LYS A 107 -9.19 12.23 0.16
CA LYS A 107 -10.57 12.66 -0.13
C LYS A 107 -11.05 12.23 -1.51
N GLU A 108 -10.11 11.95 -2.41
CA GLU A 108 -10.35 11.51 -3.78
C GLU A 108 -9.56 10.21 -4.01
N GLU A 109 -10.04 9.12 -3.42
CA GLU A 109 -9.33 7.82 -3.40
C GLU A 109 -9.05 7.24 -4.79
N GLU A 110 -9.80 7.62 -5.82
CA GLU A 110 -9.53 7.27 -7.20
C GLU A 110 -8.18 7.80 -7.67
N THR A 111 -7.73 8.95 -7.17
CA THR A 111 -6.42 9.52 -7.49
C THR A 111 -5.31 8.60 -7.00
N ILE A 112 -5.43 8.07 -5.78
CA ILE A 112 -4.48 7.13 -5.19
C ILE A 112 -4.44 5.84 -6.00
N ALA A 113 -5.60 5.26 -6.28
CA ALA A 113 -5.69 4.01 -7.04
C ALA A 113 -5.12 4.14 -8.46
N HIS A 114 -5.33 5.29 -9.08
CA HIS A 114 -4.88 5.58 -10.43
C HIS A 114 -3.35 5.72 -10.54
N HIS A 115 -2.74 6.43 -9.57
CA HIS A 115 -1.31 6.75 -9.62
C HIS A 115 -0.40 5.69 -8.99
N LEU A 116 -0.96 4.67 -8.33
CA LEU A 116 -0.17 3.71 -7.56
C LEU A 116 1.00 3.08 -8.35
N TYR A 117 0.72 2.56 -9.54
CA TYR A 117 1.75 1.92 -10.36
C TYR A 117 2.73 2.91 -10.99
N GLU A 118 2.26 4.08 -11.34
CA GLU A 118 3.09 5.16 -11.87
C GLU A 118 4.14 5.60 -10.84
N VAL A 119 3.71 5.87 -9.62
CA VAL A 119 4.60 6.26 -8.51
C VAL A 119 5.65 5.19 -8.22
N LEU A 120 5.26 3.92 -8.18
CA LEU A 120 6.20 2.82 -7.95
C LEU A 120 7.24 2.72 -9.07
N ARG A 121 6.84 2.95 -10.31
CA ARG A 121 7.73 2.98 -11.47
C ARG A 121 8.67 4.17 -11.47
N ASP A 122 8.17 5.33 -11.07
CA ASP A 122 8.98 6.56 -11.01
C ASP A 122 10.15 6.43 -10.04
N PHE A 123 9.95 5.73 -8.92
CA PHE A 123 11.05 5.44 -8.00
C PHE A 123 12.16 4.58 -8.62
N ASP A 124 11.85 3.74 -9.59
CA ASP A 124 12.86 2.95 -10.30
C ASP A 124 13.83 3.80 -11.14
N GLN A 125 13.42 5.02 -11.48
CA GLN A 125 14.27 5.99 -12.17
C GLN A 125 15.16 6.80 -11.20
N SER A 126 14.96 6.64 -9.91
CA SER A 126 15.72 7.32 -8.85
C SER A 126 16.82 6.43 -8.30
N ALA A 127 17.72 7.03 -7.50
CA ALA A 127 18.79 6.32 -6.83
C ALA A 127 18.39 5.80 -5.43
N VAL A 128 17.12 5.91 -5.04
CA VAL A 128 16.66 5.45 -3.73
C VAL A 128 16.74 3.93 -3.62
N ARG A 129 17.17 3.43 -2.47
CA ARG A 129 17.25 1.99 -2.17
C ARG A 129 16.16 1.52 -1.24
N SER A 130 15.52 2.44 -0.53
CA SER A 130 14.42 2.17 0.39
C SER A 130 13.30 3.17 0.15
N ILE A 131 12.07 2.67 0.16
CA ILE A 131 10.85 3.46 0.02
C ILE A 131 9.98 3.17 1.24
N TYR A 132 9.48 4.24 1.87
CA TYR A 132 8.47 4.13 2.93
C TYR A 132 7.17 4.73 2.45
N SER A 133 6.11 3.97 2.57
CA SER A 133 4.77 4.38 2.16
C SER A 133 3.86 4.52 3.36
N GLU A 134 3.02 5.55 3.36
CA GLU A 134 1.86 5.58 4.22
C GLU A 134 0.89 4.45 3.84
N ALA A 135 -0.01 4.09 4.73
CA ALA A 135 -1.11 3.18 4.45
C ALA A 135 -2.34 3.96 3.94
N PHE A 136 -3.10 3.35 3.04
CA PHE A 136 -4.22 3.99 2.35
C PHE A 136 -5.52 3.20 2.53
N TYR A 137 -6.01 3.09 3.77
CA TYR A 137 -7.28 2.45 4.09
C TYR A 137 -8.44 3.43 3.87
N THR A 138 -8.71 3.76 2.61
CA THR A 138 -9.84 4.60 2.25
C THR A 138 -11.15 3.82 2.25
N PRO A 139 -12.33 4.48 2.39
CA PRO A 139 -13.60 3.78 2.64
C PRO A 139 -14.05 2.80 1.56
N ARG A 140 -13.82 3.12 0.28
CA ARG A 140 -14.31 2.30 -0.85
C ARG A 140 -13.21 1.52 -1.52
N MET A 141 -12.14 2.20 -1.92
CA MET A 141 -11.05 1.61 -2.71
C MET A 141 -9.85 1.17 -1.87
N GLY A 142 -9.83 1.49 -0.59
CA GLY A 142 -8.69 1.23 0.28
C GLY A 142 -8.26 -0.23 0.30
N GLN A 143 -9.19 -1.16 0.28
CA GLN A 143 -8.90 -2.59 0.25
C GLN A 143 -8.17 -3.01 -1.05
N ALA A 144 -8.61 -2.49 -2.20
CA ALA A 144 -7.95 -2.75 -3.48
C ALA A 144 -6.57 -2.08 -3.56
N ILE A 145 -6.46 -0.82 -3.08
CA ILE A 145 -5.21 -0.07 -3.03
C ILE A 145 -4.20 -0.82 -2.15
N MET A 146 -4.59 -1.17 -0.92
CA MET A 146 -3.71 -1.86 0.03
C MET A 146 -3.33 -3.25 -0.42
N ASN A 147 -4.24 -4.00 -1.06
CA ASN A 147 -3.89 -5.31 -1.63
C ASN A 147 -2.75 -5.22 -2.66
N ARG A 148 -2.78 -4.20 -3.51
CA ARG A 148 -1.74 -3.96 -4.51
C ARG A 148 -0.44 -3.46 -3.88
N LEU A 149 -0.53 -2.52 -2.95
CA LEU A 149 0.62 -1.98 -2.25
C LEU A 149 1.33 -3.03 -1.40
N LEU A 150 0.59 -3.87 -0.68
CA LEU A 150 1.11 -5.00 0.09
C LEU A 150 1.88 -5.98 -0.78
N LYS A 151 1.36 -6.31 -1.96
CA LYS A 151 2.05 -7.19 -2.90
C LYS A 151 3.34 -6.56 -3.43
N ALA A 152 3.35 -5.26 -3.72
CA ALA A 152 4.55 -4.53 -4.13
C ALA A 152 5.59 -4.48 -3.00
N ALA A 153 5.16 -4.36 -1.76
CA ALA A 153 6.01 -4.35 -0.57
C ALA A 153 6.45 -5.75 -0.09
N GLY A 154 5.96 -6.83 -0.73
CA GLY A 154 6.18 -8.18 -0.23
C GLY A 154 5.64 -8.38 1.20
N HIS A 155 4.53 -7.73 1.53
CA HIS A 155 3.85 -7.72 2.83
C HIS A 155 4.69 -7.12 3.98
N LYS A 156 5.68 -6.29 3.68
CA LYS A 156 6.51 -5.63 4.69
C LYS A 156 5.76 -4.44 5.28
N ILE A 157 5.35 -4.56 6.53
CA ILE A 157 4.62 -3.53 7.28
C ILE A 157 5.39 -3.18 8.55
N ILE A 158 5.50 -1.88 8.82
CA ILE A 158 6.00 -1.32 10.07
C ILE A 158 4.82 -0.76 10.84
N GLN A 159 4.45 -1.40 11.94
CA GLN A 159 3.36 -0.94 12.80
C GLN A 159 3.86 0.14 13.74
N VAL A 160 3.10 1.22 13.87
CA VAL A 160 3.35 2.31 14.82
C VAL A 160 2.09 2.63 15.62
N VAL A 161 2.28 3.15 16.81
CA VAL A 161 1.20 3.49 17.74
C VAL A 161 1.26 4.95 18.21
#